data_93b74bf9dfca440eaf23ab70ddd77b0f
#
_entry.id   93b74bf9dfca440eaf23ab70ddd77b0f
#
_cell.length_a   1.000
_cell.length_b   1.000
_cell.length_c   1.000
_cell.angle_alpha   90.00
_cell.angle_beta   90.00
_cell.angle_gamma   90.00
#
_symmetry.space_group_name_H-M   'P 1'
#
loop_
_entity.id
_entity.type
_entity.pdbx_description
1 polymer ?
#
loop_
_entity_poly.entity_id
_entity_poly.type
_entity_poly.pdbx_seq_one_letter_code
_entity_poly.pdbx_strand_id
1 'polypeptide(L)'
;TVKGGDDTDPEDVQHLEDLLDQKYHLKDLFHSAAATMGYMGGAFIFIDTGAEGEDLALPPRLSSLSAEMSEGMALRFTLVDPVNVSPGDYNATNPLQPDYMRPKCWWVLGQKVHASRMISVFDNPPPLLLRPSYNFLGIPQAQILWDYVLHWNECRIYTADLLKKISLLVMQTDTQAIFGTPG
;
A
#
# COMPACT_ATOMS: atom_id res chain seq x y z
N THR A 1 3.02 -17.97 -7.74
CA THR A 1 3.60 -19.12 -8.47
C THR A 1 4.98 -18.72 -8.97
N VAL A 2 6.02 -19.43 -8.54
CA VAL A 2 7.39 -19.23 -9.02
C VAL A 2 7.50 -19.94 -10.38
N LYS A 3 7.95 -19.20 -11.40
CA LYS A 3 8.24 -19.83 -12.70
C LYS A 3 9.72 -20.15 -12.75
N GLY A 4 10.05 -21.44 -12.80
CA GLY A 4 11.39 -21.89 -13.15
C GLY A 4 11.72 -21.64 -14.62
N GLY A 5 12.98 -21.44 -14.95
CA GLY A 5 13.46 -21.47 -16.33
C GLY A 5 13.41 -22.89 -16.92
N ASP A 6 13.63 -23.01 -18.23
CA ASP A 6 13.54 -24.30 -18.97
C ASP A 6 14.42 -25.44 -18.43
N ASP A 7 15.43 -25.12 -17.56
CA ASP A 7 16.38 -26.11 -16.99
C ASP A 7 16.21 -26.31 -15.46
N THR A 8 15.09 -25.84 -14.85
CA THR A 8 14.92 -25.93 -13.40
C THR A 8 14.07 -27.17 -13.05
N ASP A 9 14.56 -28.01 -12.16
CA ASP A 9 13.82 -29.18 -11.67
C ASP A 9 12.52 -28.75 -10.98
N PRO A 10 11.37 -29.36 -11.30
CA PRO A 10 10.09 -29.01 -10.68
C PRO A 10 10.08 -29.21 -9.15
N GLU A 11 10.92 -30.11 -8.62
CA GLU A 11 11.10 -30.32 -7.18
C GLU A 11 11.79 -29.12 -6.50
N ASP A 12 12.76 -28.50 -7.15
CA ASP A 12 13.44 -27.31 -6.63
C ASP A 12 12.50 -26.09 -6.57
N VAL A 13 11.63 -25.95 -7.59
CA VAL A 13 10.63 -24.87 -7.62
C VAL A 13 9.63 -25.04 -6.48
N GLN A 14 9.17 -26.26 -6.23
CA GLN A 14 8.22 -26.57 -5.17
C GLN A 14 8.83 -26.38 -3.79
N HIS A 15 10.08 -26.78 -3.61
CA HIS A 15 10.83 -26.55 -2.37
C HIS A 15 11.01 -25.05 -2.09
N LEU A 16 11.25 -24.27 -3.13
CA LEU A 16 11.39 -22.81 -3.03
C LEU A 16 10.04 -22.14 -2.71
N GLU A 17 8.95 -22.58 -3.30
CA GLU A 17 7.59 -22.12 -2.95
C GLU A 17 7.25 -22.43 -1.49
N ASP A 18 7.54 -23.63 -1.02
CA ASP A 18 7.30 -24.05 0.36
C ASP A 18 8.15 -23.23 1.36
N LEU A 19 9.41 -22.97 1.04
CA LEU A 19 10.27 -22.10 1.85
C LEU A 19 9.72 -20.67 1.93
N LEU A 20 9.29 -20.11 0.81
CA LEU A 20 8.78 -18.75 0.75
C LEU A 20 7.45 -18.61 1.50
N ASP A 21 6.60 -19.62 1.44
CA ASP A 21 5.26 -19.59 2.06
C ASP A 21 5.31 -20.03 3.54
N GLN A 22 6.01 -21.12 3.86
CA GLN A 22 6.01 -21.69 5.21
C GLN A 22 7.02 -21.02 6.15
N LYS A 23 8.22 -20.68 5.67
CA LYS A 23 9.29 -20.10 6.48
C LYS A 23 9.18 -18.58 6.56
N TYR A 24 8.90 -17.93 5.45
CA TYR A 24 8.91 -16.47 5.35
C TYR A 24 7.54 -15.82 5.35
N HIS A 25 6.46 -16.59 5.23
CA HIS A 25 5.07 -16.10 5.18
C HIS A 25 4.86 -14.96 4.18
N LEU A 26 5.56 -15.02 3.04
CA LEU A 26 5.55 -13.93 2.06
C LEU A 26 4.17 -13.67 1.49
N LYS A 27 3.34 -14.71 1.35
CA LYS A 27 1.98 -14.57 0.86
C LYS A 27 1.11 -13.70 1.76
N ASP A 28 1.17 -13.93 3.08
CA ASP A 28 0.43 -13.14 4.06
C ASP A 28 0.99 -11.71 4.15
N LEU A 29 2.31 -11.56 4.01
CA LEU A 29 2.97 -10.28 3.98
C LEU A 29 2.54 -9.44 2.76
N PHE A 30 2.50 -10.04 1.56
CA PHE A 30 2.03 -9.37 0.36
C PHE A 30 0.52 -9.08 0.41
N HIS A 31 -0.27 -9.95 1.01
CA HIS A 31 -1.69 -9.70 1.23
C HIS A 31 -1.90 -8.48 2.15
N SER A 32 -1.15 -8.40 3.23
CA SER A 32 -1.17 -7.25 4.15
C SER A 32 -0.66 -5.97 3.48
N ALA A 33 0.40 -6.06 2.66
CA ALA A 33 0.89 -4.95 1.86
C ALA A 33 -0.16 -4.45 0.86
N ALA A 34 -0.90 -5.35 0.21
CA ALA A 34 -1.99 -4.99 -0.70
C ALA A 34 -3.15 -4.29 0.00
N ALA A 35 -3.50 -4.71 1.23
CA ALA A 35 -4.49 -4.01 2.04
C ALA A 35 -4.04 -2.59 2.41
N THR A 36 -2.79 -2.44 2.84
CA THR A 36 -2.19 -1.12 3.16
C THR A 36 -2.14 -0.21 1.93
N MET A 37 -1.89 -0.77 0.75
CA MET A 37 -1.88 -0.05 -0.51
C MET A 37 -3.22 0.63 -0.81
N GLY A 38 -4.36 0.01 -0.46
CA GLY A 38 -5.68 0.60 -0.61
C GLY A 38 -5.86 1.90 0.16
N TYR A 39 -5.31 1.99 1.36
CA TYR A 39 -5.45 3.14 2.27
C TYR A 39 -4.33 4.16 2.14
N MET A 40 -3.07 3.69 2.02
CA MET A 40 -1.86 4.53 2.07
C MET A 40 -1.23 4.75 0.69
N GLY A 41 -1.73 4.10 -0.37
CA GLY A 41 -1.17 4.16 -1.70
C GLY A 41 -0.01 3.21 -1.94
N GLY A 42 0.47 2.52 -0.92
CA GLY A 42 1.55 1.53 -1.00
C GLY A 42 1.99 1.06 0.38
N ALA A 43 2.98 0.19 0.38
CA ALA A 43 3.60 -0.33 1.58
C ALA A 43 5.09 -0.55 1.34
N PHE A 44 5.86 -0.60 2.40
CA PHE A 44 7.27 -0.95 2.36
C PHE A 44 7.49 -2.30 3.03
N ILE A 45 8.32 -3.15 2.41
CA ILE A 45 8.77 -4.40 2.99
C ILE A 45 10.26 -4.25 3.27
N PHE A 46 10.63 -4.30 4.53
CA PHE A 46 12.01 -4.27 4.98
C PHE A 46 12.62 -5.66 4.95
N ILE A 47 13.81 -5.76 4.36
CA ILE A 47 14.63 -6.96 4.32
C ILE A 47 15.63 -6.89 5.48
N ASP A 48 15.33 -7.61 6.54
CA ASP A 48 16.20 -7.72 7.70
C ASP A 48 17.22 -8.85 7.48
N THR A 49 18.48 -8.48 7.49
CA THR A 49 19.62 -9.38 7.36
C THR A 49 20.42 -9.47 8.67
N GLY A 50 19.84 -9.02 9.81
CA GLY A 50 20.53 -8.93 11.07
C GLY A 50 21.55 -7.77 11.19
N ALA A 51 21.59 -6.87 10.21
CA ALA A 51 22.44 -5.69 10.28
C ALA A 51 21.84 -4.66 11.27
N GLU A 52 22.68 -4.00 12.05
CA GLU A 52 22.26 -3.00 13.04
C GLU A 52 22.99 -1.66 12.84
N GLY A 53 22.39 -0.60 13.33
CA GLY A 53 23.00 0.74 13.37
C GLY A 53 23.40 1.30 12.00
N GLU A 54 24.67 1.67 11.84
CA GLU A 54 25.18 2.30 10.61
C GLU A 54 25.24 1.35 9.41
N ASP A 55 25.31 0.03 9.65
CA ASP A 55 25.34 -0.98 8.57
C ASP A 55 24.04 -1.06 7.79
N LEU A 56 22.92 -0.60 8.36
CA LEU A 56 21.66 -0.48 7.64
C LEU A 56 21.69 0.57 6.53
N ALA A 57 22.55 1.58 6.65
CA ALA A 57 22.72 2.59 5.61
C ALA A 57 23.55 2.08 4.42
N LEU A 58 24.15 0.91 4.53
CA LEU A 58 24.91 0.26 3.47
C LEU A 58 24.06 -0.78 2.73
N PRO A 59 24.32 -1.01 1.42
CA PRO A 59 23.65 -2.06 0.69
C PRO A 59 24.00 -3.44 1.30
N PRO A 60 23.06 -4.40 1.29
CA PRO A 60 23.34 -5.75 1.75
C PRO A 60 24.42 -6.38 0.88
N ARG A 61 25.42 -6.99 1.49
CA ARG A 61 26.47 -7.70 0.77
C ARG A 61 26.01 -9.12 0.46
N LEU A 62 26.09 -9.52 -0.80
CA LEU A 62 25.66 -10.85 -1.23
C LEU A 62 26.47 -11.96 -0.56
N SER A 63 27.76 -11.70 -0.26
CA SER A 63 28.66 -12.63 0.44
C SER A 63 28.27 -12.82 1.91
N SER A 64 27.75 -11.80 2.59
CA SER A 64 27.24 -11.93 3.95
C SER A 64 25.92 -12.67 3.98
N LEU A 65 25.03 -12.43 2.99
CA LEU A 65 23.77 -13.17 2.89
C LEU A 65 23.99 -14.68 2.75
N SER A 66 24.92 -15.12 1.92
CA SER A 66 25.23 -16.55 1.73
C SER A 66 25.89 -17.18 2.96
N ALA A 67 26.75 -16.44 3.68
CA ALA A 67 27.38 -16.90 4.92
C ALA A 67 26.36 -16.93 6.08
N GLU A 68 25.55 -15.89 6.22
CA GLU A 68 24.52 -15.77 7.24
C GLU A 68 23.39 -16.80 7.05
N MET A 69 23.03 -17.13 5.81
CA MET A 69 22.10 -18.24 5.52
C MET A 69 22.69 -19.61 5.92
N SER A 70 24.00 -19.81 5.83
CA SER A 70 24.67 -21.05 6.26
C SER A 70 24.84 -21.13 7.78
N GLU A 71 24.94 -20.01 8.48
CA GLU A 71 25.07 -19.96 9.95
C GLU A 71 23.74 -19.89 10.73
N GLY A 72 22.59 -20.01 10.03
CA GLY A 72 21.26 -20.01 10.65
C GLY A 72 20.70 -18.65 11.00
N MET A 73 21.32 -17.57 10.55
CA MET A 73 20.78 -16.23 10.69
C MET A 73 19.58 -16.07 9.74
N ALA A 74 18.40 -15.95 10.31
CA ALA A 74 17.15 -15.98 9.54
C ALA A 74 16.93 -14.64 8.84
N LEU A 75 17.01 -14.65 7.52
CA LEU A 75 16.44 -13.58 6.69
C LEU A 75 14.99 -13.35 7.13
N ARG A 76 14.63 -12.11 7.43
CA ARG A 76 13.30 -11.73 7.87
C ARG A 76 12.75 -10.64 6.96
N PHE A 77 11.47 -10.74 6.65
CA PHE A 77 10.73 -9.71 5.93
C PHE A 77 9.72 -9.08 6.88
N THR A 78 9.73 -7.76 6.96
CA THR A 78 8.85 -7.01 7.85
C THR A 78 8.10 -5.95 7.06
N LEU A 79 6.78 -5.92 7.21
CA LEU A 79 5.95 -4.87 6.64
C LEU A 79 6.15 -3.59 7.46
N VAL A 80 6.44 -2.49 6.77
CA VAL A 80 6.61 -1.17 7.37
C VAL A 80 5.58 -0.21 6.78
N ASP A 81 4.81 0.42 7.66
CA ASP A 81 3.81 1.39 7.24
C ASP A 81 4.46 2.64 6.66
N PRO A 82 3.93 3.20 5.56
CA PRO A 82 4.46 4.39 4.91
C PRO A 82 4.56 5.62 5.80
N VAL A 83 3.74 5.69 6.84
CA VAL A 83 3.75 6.79 7.83
C VAL A 83 5.07 6.86 8.60
N ASN A 84 5.73 5.72 8.80
CA ASN A 84 6.98 5.61 9.54
C ASN A 84 8.22 5.76 8.65
N VAL A 85 8.02 5.92 7.33
CA VAL A 85 9.09 5.97 6.34
C VAL A 85 9.10 7.34 5.68
N SER A 86 10.28 7.96 5.61
CA SER A 86 10.49 9.20 4.88
C SER A 86 11.59 9.01 3.84
N PRO A 87 11.46 9.61 2.64
CA PRO A 87 12.51 9.54 1.64
C PRO A 87 13.77 10.27 2.12
N GLY A 88 14.92 9.65 1.92
CA GLY A 88 16.20 10.28 2.14
C GLY A 88 16.69 11.00 0.89
N ASP A 89 18.00 10.91 0.62
CA ASP A 89 18.63 11.59 -0.50
C ASP A 89 18.12 11.05 -1.85
N TYR A 90 17.62 11.94 -2.69
CA TYR A 90 17.24 11.65 -4.08
C TYR A 90 17.63 12.79 -5.01
N ASN A 91 17.93 12.47 -6.25
CA ASN A 91 18.29 13.46 -7.26
C ASN A 91 17.04 14.13 -7.84
N ALA A 92 16.84 15.41 -7.52
CA ALA A 92 15.75 16.23 -8.07
C ALA A 92 16.24 17.26 -9.13
N THR A 93 17.56 17.32 -9.39
CA THR A 93 18.16 18.42 -10.15
C THR A 93 18.30 18.10 -11.63
N ASN A 94 18.70 16.87 -11.97
CA ASN A 94 19.00 16.51 -13.36
C ASN A 94 18.12 15.36 -13.86
N PRO A 95 17.11 15.64 -14.72
CA PRO A 95 16.21 14.62 -15.25
C PRO A 95 16.85 13.65 -16.24
N LEU A 96 18.05 13.95 -16.75
CA LEU A 96 18.77 13.08 -17.70
C LEU A 96 19.55 11.95 -16.98
N GLN A 97 19.68 12.02 -15.65
CA GLN A 97 20.36 10.98 -14.89
C GLN A 97 19.43 9.81 -14.56
N PRO A 98 19.93 8.58 -14.60
CA PRO A 98 19.11 7.38 -14.33
C PRO A 98 18.60 7.28 -12.87
N ASP A 99 19.22 8.03 -11.96
CA ASP A 99 18.84 8.12 -10.54
C ASP A 99 17.86 9.27 -10.25
N TYR A 100 17.36 9.96 -11.29
CA TYR A 100 16.42 11.05 -11.13
C TYR A 100 15.13 10.59 -10.47
N MET A 101 14.72 11.30 -9.40
CA MET A 101 13.54 10.98 -8.57
C MET A 101 13.55 9.53 -8.05
N ARG A 102 14.73 9.00 -7.69
CA ARG A 102 14.88 7.71 -7.03
C ARG A 102 15.57 7.90 -5.69
N PRO A 103 14.92 7.55 -4.57
CA PRO A 103 15.56 7.60 -3.24
C PRO A 103 16.72 6.60 -3.16
N LYS A 104 17.86 7.06 -2.66
CA LYS A 104 19.05 6.23 -2.38
C LYS A 104 19.00 5.59 -1.01
N CYS A 105 18.25 6.22 -0.10
CA CYS A 105 18.03 5.73 1.25
C CYS A 105 16.66 6.16 1.76
N TRP A 106 16.23 5.50 2.80
CA TRP A 106 14.99 5.77 3.52
C TRP A 106 15.30 6.06 4.98
N TRP A 107 14.51 6.92 5.58
CA TRP A 107 14.51 7.15 7.02
C TRP A 107 13.31 6.45 7.63
N VAL A 108 13.57 5.47 8.50
CA VAL A 108 12.55 4.72 9.21
C VAL A 108 12.65 5.07 10.68
N LEU A 109 11.70 5.86 11.22
CA LEU A 109 11.71 6.33 12.61
C LEU A 109 13.06 6.93 13.06
N GLY A 110 13.73 7.66 12.17
CA GLY A 110 15.01 8.30 12.46
C GLY A 110 16.25 7.44 12.15
N GLN A 111 16.07 6.18 11.75
CA GLN A 111 17.15 5.31 11.31
C GLN A 111 17.31 5.33 9.79
N LYS A 112 18.53 5.51 9.32
CA LYS A 112 18.85 5.53 7.89
C LYS A 112 18.99 4.11 7.36
N VAL A 113 18.21 3.77 6.33
CA VAL A 113 18.17 2.45 5.70
C VAL A 113 18.47 2.61 4.21
N HIS A 114 19.36 1.77 3.68
CA HIS A 114 19.68 1.80 2.24
C HIS A 114 18.49 1.35 1.40
N ALA A 115 18.28 1.98 0.24
CA ALA A 115 17.11 1.73 -0.62
C ALA A 115 16.99 0.24 -1.04
N SER A 116 18.10 -0.46 -1.23
CA SER A 116 18.11 -1.88 -1.61
C SER A 116 17.63 -2.84 -0.50
N ARG A 117 17.48 -2.36 0.75
CA ARG A 117 16.91 -3.12 1.86
C ARG A 117 15.39 -2.92 2.01
N MET A 118 14.81 -2.05 1.17
CA MET A 118 13.39 -1.71 1.21
C MET A 118 12.76 -2.03 -0.14
N ILE A 119 11.75 -2.88 -0.13
CA ILE A 119 10.91 -3.16 -1.30
C ILE A 119 9.67 -2.27 -1.19
N SER A 120 9.45 -1.40 -2.15
CA SER A 120 8.22 -0.61 -2.24
C SER A 120 7.18 -1.35 -3.07
N VAL A 121 6.02 -1.59 -2.48
CA VAL A 121 4.86 -2.22 -3.13
C VAL A 121 3.80 -1.15 -3.30
N PHE A 122 3.48 -0.78 -4.53
CA PHE A 122 2.49 0.26 -4.81
C PHE A 122 1.85 0.07 -6.18
N ASP A 123 0.66 0.66 -6.34
CA ASP A 123 -0.08 0.76 -7.59
C ASP A 123 -0.37 2.24 -7.89
N ASN A 124 -0.82 2.55 -9.10
CA ASN A 124 -1.19 3.90 -9.54
C ASN A 124 -0.14 4.98 -9.20
N PRO A 125 1.08 4.89 -9.76
CA PRO A 125 2.12 5.85 -9.47
C PRO A 125 1.71 7.27 -9.92
N PRO A 126 1.89 8.29 -9.06
CA PRO A 126 1.63 9.66 -9.44
C PRO A 126 2.63 10.16 -10.48
N PRO A 127 2.34 11.26 -11.19
CA PRO A 127 3.31 11.93 -12.06
C PRO A 127 4.64 12.15 -11.34
N LEU A 128 5.74 12.09 -12.11
CA LEU A 128 7.10 12.05 -11.57
C LEU A 128 7.39 13.14 -10.54
N LEU A 129 6.96 14.38 -10.80
CA LEU A 129 7.18 15.53 -9.91
C LEU A 129 6.37 15.46 -8.60
N LEU A 130 5.27 14.71 -8.58
CA LEU A 130 4.43 14.55 -7.39
C LEU A 130 4.83 13.34 -6.53
N ARG A 131 5.72 12.49 -7.01
CA ARG A 131 6.17 11.30 -6.28
C ARG A 131 6.65 11.57 -4.85
N PRO A 132 7.45 12.63 -4.59
CA PRO A 132 7.88 12.92 -3.23
C PRO A 132 6.72 13.21 -2.26
N SER A 133 5.63 13.84 -2.74
CA SER A 133 4.43 14.12 -1.93
C SER A 133 3.66 12.87 -1.54
N TYR A 134 3.82 11.78 -2.30
CA TYR A 134 3.23 10.47 -2.03
C TYR A 134 4.26 9.48 -1.48
N ASN A 135 5.35 9.98 -0.90
CA ASN A 135 6.43 9.16 -0.34
C ASN A 135 7.00 8.13 -1.35
N PHE A 136 7.07 8.50 -2.63
CA PHE A 136 7.47 7.63 -3.77
C PHE A 136 6.63 6.36 -3.92
N LEU A 137 5.43 6.33 -3.34
CA LEU A 137 4.43 5.28 -3.49
C LEU A 137 3.36 5.69 -4.52
N GLY A 138 2.25 4.99 -4.55
CA GLY A 138 1.11 5.25 -5.40
C GLY A 138 0.07 6.19 -4.79
N ILE A 139 -0.95 6.52 -5.56
CA ILE A 139 -2.11 7.27 -5.09
C ILE A 139 -3.03 6.29 -4.36
N PRO A 140 -3.44 6.57 -3.10
CA PRO A 140 -4.36 5.71 -2.36
C PRO A 140 -5.68 5.51 -3.09
N GLN A 141 -6.16 4.28 -3.19
CA GLN A 141 -7.47 4.00 -3.79
C GLN A 141 -8.60 4.70 -3.01
N ALA A 142 -8.47 4.79 -1.69
CA ALA A 142 -9.39 5.54 -0.84
C ALA A 142 -9.52 7.01 -1.28
N GLN A 143 -8.42 7.65 -1.68
CA GLN A 143 -8.42 9.03 -2.19
C GLN A 143 -9.17 9.15 -3.53
N ILE A 144 -8.98 8.19 -4.43
CA ILE A 144 -9.65 8.16 -5.73
C ILE A 144 -11.16 7.95 -5.58
N LEU A 145 -11.56 7.09 -4.63
CA LEU A 145 -12.96 6.74 -4.40
C LEU A 145 -13.72 7.75 -3.54
N TRP A 146 -13.03 8.66 -2.88
CA TRP A 146 -13.61 9.59 -1.90
C TRP A 146 -14.80 10.38 -2.45
N ASP A 147 -14.64 11.00 -3.61
CA ASP A 147 -15.70 11.81 -4.21
C ASP A 147 -16.93 10.97 -4.60
N TYR A 148 -16.72 9.76 -5.09
CA TYR A 148 -17.82 8.84 -5.41
C TYR A 148 -18.62 8.43 -4.17
N VAL A 149 -17.93 8.17 -3.07
CA VAL A 149 -18.55 7.82 -1.79
C VAL A 149 -19.32 9.00 -1.22
N LEU A 150 -18.81 10.23 -1.32
CA LEU A 150 -19.52 11.44 -0.93
C LEU A 150 -20.81 11.60 -1.72
N HIS A 151 -20.75 11.58 -3.04
CA HIS A 151 -21.93 11.70 -3.90
C HIS A 151 -22.96 10.60 -3.65
N TRP A 152 -22.51 9.38 -3.42
CA TRP A 152 -23.43 8.29 -3.09
C TRP A 152 -24.14 8.52 -1.77
N ASN A 153 -23.47 9.01 -0.74
CA ASN A 153 -24.07 9.36 0.54
C ASN A 153 -25.06 10.51 0.40
N GLU A 154 -24.73 11.55 -0.34
CA GLU A 154 -25.62 12.68 -0.63
C GLU A 154 -26.89 12.21 -1.34
N CYS A 155 -26.78 11.40 -2.38
CA CYS A 155 -27.93 10.82 -3.07
C CYS A 155 -28.84 10.05 -2.13
N ARG A 156 -28.30 9.26 -1.21
CA ARG A 156 -29.09 8.53 -0.20
C ARG A 156 -29.84 9.46 0.73
N ILE A 157 -29.17 10.51 1.22
CA ILE A 157 -29.78 11.50 2.12
C ILE A 157 -30.93 12.23 1.41
N TYR A 158 -30.69 12.76 0.21
CA TYR A 158 -31.71 13.49 -0.56
C TYR A 158 -32.88 12.61 -0.96
N THR A 159 -32.65 11.35 -1.29
CA THR A 159 -33.72 10.39 -1.58
C THR A 159 -34.57 10.14 -0.35
N ALA A 160 -33.96 9.96 0.82
CA ALA A 160 -34.73 9.79 2.07
C ALA A 160 -35.53 11.01 2.44
N ASP A 161 -35.01 12.22 2.24
CA ASP A 161 -35.70 13.47 2.50
C ASP A 161 -36.85 13.70 1.50
N LEU A 162 -36.67 13.33 0.23
CA LEU A 162 -37.72 13.39 -0.77
C LEU A 162 -38.91 12.46 -0.39
N LEU A 163 -38.61 11.23 0.01
CA LEU A 163 -39.62 10.26 0.44
C LEU A 163 -40.42 10.77 1.66
N LYS A 164 -39.76 11.41 2.65
CA LYS A 164 -40.42 12.03 3.79
C LYS A 164 -41.37 13.15 3.36
N LYS A 165 -40.94 14.03 2.44
CA LYS A 165 -41.77 15.14 1.95
C LYS A 165 -43.02 14.64 1.18
N ILE A 166 -42.84 13.62 0.34
CA ILE A 166 -43.94 13.00 -0.39
C ILE A 166 -44.98 12.38 0.58
N SER A 167 -44.46 11.64 1.59
CA SER A 167 -45.34 11.03 2.62
C SER A 167 -46.18 12.08 3.38
N LEU A 168 -45.60 13.24 3.70
CA LEU A 168 -46.30 14.32 4.37
C LEU A 168 -47.40 14.97 3.47
N LEU A 169 -47.10 15.10 2.16
CA LEU A 169 -48.07 15.63 1.21
C LEU A 169 -49.27 14.71 1.05
N VAL A 170 -49.09 13.41 0.97
CA VAL A 170 -50.16 12.41 0.90
C VAL A 170 -51.00 12.40 2.17
N MET A 171 -50.41 12.53 3.35
CA MET A 171 -51.16 12.62 4.62
C MET A 171 -52.04 13.88 4.70
N GLN A 172 -51.55 15.04 4.24
CA GLN A 172 -52.33 16.27 4.22
C GLN A 172 -53.52 16.18 3.27
N THR A 173 -53.43 15.52 2.13
CA THR A 173 -54.50 15.35 1.16
C THR A 173 -55.58 14.41 1.70
N ASP A 174 -55.21 13.32 2.33
CA ASP A 174 -56.14 12.35 2.93
C ASP A 174 -56.94 12.93 4.12
N THR A 175 -56.29 13.75 4.96
CA THR A 175 -56.95 14.35 6.12
C THR A 175 -58.05 15.33 5.71
N GLN A 176 -57.91 16.06 4.62
CA GLN A 176 -58.97 16.96 4.12
C GLN A 176 -60.14 16.19 3.48
N ALA A 177 -59.85 15.05 2.85
CA ALA A 177 -60.89 14.17 2.29
C ALA A 177 -61.71 13.43 3.37
N ILE A 178 -61.10 13.13 4.53
CA ILE A 178 -61.71 12.42 5.64
C ILE A 178 -62.61 13.33 6.47
N PHE A 179 -62.31 14.62 6.64
CA PHE A 179 -63.06 15.55 7.47
C PHE A 179 -64.16 16.32 6.73
N GLY A 180 -64.46 15.99 5.47
CA GLY A 180 -65.51 16.50 4.68
C GLY A 180 -65.80 18.00 4.92
N THR A 181 -65.85 18.80 3.88
CA THR A 181 -66.30 20.20 3.98
C THR A 181 -67.62 20.23 4.68
N PRO A 182 -67.80 20.94 5.83
CA PRO A 182 -69.12 21.19 6.36
C PRO A 182 -69.85 22.09 5.36
N GLY A 183 -71.00 21.61 4.84
CA GLY A 183 -71.87 22.34 3.98
C GLY A 183 -72.53 23.53 4.65
#